data_c98a0c377f440e7785b454524444c5a3
#
_entry.id   c98a0c377f440e7785b454524444c5a3
#
_cell.length_a   1.000
_cell.length_b   1.000
_cell.length_c   1.000
_cell.angle_alpha   90.00
_cell.angle_beta   90.00
_cell.angle_gamma   90.00
#
_symmetry.space_group_name_H-M   'P 1'
#
loop_
_entity.id
_entity.type
_entity.pdbx_description
1 polymer ?
#
loop_
_entity_poly.entity_id
_entity_poly.type
_entity_poly.pdbx_seq_one_letter_code
_entity_poly.pdbx_strand_id
1 'polypeptide(L)'
;MNNKIRKSHYHADMLSVEEARDKILSKFSTLEPKNIDILESLGCVVSKDIISDINVPPWDNSAMDGYAIIKSDVEKANEKNIVYLKVIEEIPAGSMPELTLSSGQASRIMTGAPIPTGSNAVVPFEDTTELENTDKNSIGIKIKVENYENIRKKSEDIKEGNVIINKGSIITSATIGMLASIGLSKVSVIRKPIIGILSTGDELIEPGEKNQLGKIYNSNTYTLSSLVNEYGGIPLIQKHAKDQVEDLEKKLSKLKNVDLIVTSAGVSKGDYDIVKDVLDKNGDINLWSVNMRPAKPLAFGIIDIEGKKIPLLGVPGNPVSAMIAFEKFGRYAIDKMKGKEVRNRPIIKAILDSDIINHDGRRLYARVKVFVDKNSKKTIAVPITNQSSGVLTSMHEANGFGICPSDIDIIKRGEKVDVEMFTWNDEISEILNNKD
;
A
#
# COMPACT_ATOMS: atom_id res chain seq x y z
N MET A 1 23.53 22.56 38.28
CA MET A 1 22.38 23.46 38.03
C MET A 1 22.39 24.21 36.69
N ASN A 2 23.52 24.22 35.93
CA ASN A 2 23.63 25.05 34.71
C ASN A 2 23.23 24.40 33.40
N ASN A 3 22.88 23.13 33.37
CA ASN A 3 22.49 22.45 32.08
C ASN A 3 20.99 22.54 31.72
N LYS A 4 20.10 22.78 32.71
CA LYS A 4 18.65 22.90 32.42
C LYS A 4 18.27 24.26 31.79
N ILE A 5 18.99 25.33 32.11
CA ILE A 5 18.68 26.69 31.62
C ILE A 5 19.10 26.87 30.15
N ARG A 6 20.15 26.19 29.66
CA ARG A 6 20.54 26.23 28.26
C ARG A 6 19.59 25.47 27.32
N LYS A 7 18.88 24.42 27.80
CA LYS A 7 17.92 23.64 27.00
C LYS A 7 16.64 24.45 26.68
N SER A 8 16.15 25.30 27.57
CA SER A 8 14.86 26.00 27.37
C SER A 8 14.90 27.13 26.32
N HIS A 9 16.02 27.82 26.15
CA HIS A 9 16.13 28.92 25.17
C HIS A 9 16.39 28.47 23.72
N TYR A 10 16.88 27.25 23.53
CA TYR A 10 17.20 26.72 22.17
C TYR A 10 16.00 26.09 21.45
N HIS A 11 14.87 25.88 22.16
CA HIS A 11 13.72 25.12 21.64
C HIS A 11 12.40 25.92 21.63
N ALA A 12 12.39 27.17 22.09
CA ALA A 12 11.19 27.97 22.32
C ALA A 12 10.35 28.23 21.04
N ASP A 13 10.97 28.10 19.83
CA ASP A 13 10.32 28.41 18.54
C ASP A 13 10.22 27.18 17.60
N MET A 14 10.31 25.96 18.14
CA MET A 14 10.23 24.75 17.31
C MET A 14 8.80 24.23 17.24
N LEU A 15 8.34 23.92 16.03
CA LEU A 15 7.10 23.17 15.84
C LEU A 15 7.28 21.72 16.28
N SER A 16 6.27 21.13 16.89
CA SER A 16 6.21 19.67 17.02
C SER A 16 6.11 19.02 15.63
N VAL A 17 6.41 17.72 15.54
CA VAL A 17 6.26 16.96 14.30
C VAL A 17 4.80 16.95 13.84
N GLU A 18 3.88 16.86 14.77
CA GLU A 18 2.43 16.86 14.55
C GLU A 18 1.96 18.21 14.00
N GLU A 19 2.33 19.32 14.63
CA GLU A 19 1.98 20.68 14.16
C GLU A 19 2.52 20.98 12.78
N ALA A 20 3.80 20.62 12.51
CA ALA A 20 4.40 20.77 11.18
C ALA A 20 3.65 19.94 10.13
N ARG A 21 3.31 18.70 10.46
CA ARG A 21 2.55 17.82 9.58
C ARG A 21 1.16 18.38 9.27
N ASP A 22 0.44 18.84 10.28
CA ASP A 22 -0.92 19.37 10.11
C ASP A 22 -0.93 20.64 9.24
N LYS A 23 0.06 21.53 9.44
CA LYS A 23 0.27 22.71 8.58
C LYS A 23 0.53 22.31 7.13
N ILE A 24 1.39 21.32 6.88
CA ILE A 24 1.67 20.77 5.55
C ILE A 24 0.39 20.19 4.94
N LEU A 25 -0.27 19.30 5.66
CA LEU A 25 -1.47 18.62 5.17
C LEU A 25 -2.63 19.58 4.88
N SER A 26 -2.72 20.73 5.56
CA SER A 26 -3.74 21.74 5.29
C SER A 26 -3.69 22.29 3.84
N LYS A 27 -2.57 22.15 3.14
CA LYS A 27 -2.35 22.64 1.77
C LYS A 27 -2.64 21.60 0.69
N PHE A 28 -3.02 20.38 1.07
CA PHE A 28 -3.32 19.31 0.12
C PHE A 28 -4.80 18.92 0.19
N SER A 29 -5.33 18.50 -0.94
CA SER A 29 -6.65 17.87 -1.09
C SER A 29 -6.51 16.59 -1.91
N THR A 30 -7.57 15.76 -1.88
CA THR A 30 -7.67 14.61 -2.78
C THR A 30 -7.65 15.09 -4.23
N LEU A 31 -6.86 14.40 -5.06
CA LEU A 31 -6.73 14.71 -6.48
C LEU A 31 -7.98 14.28 -7.26
N GLU A 32 -8.05 14.74 -8.52
CA GLU A 32 -9.14 14.43 -9.42
C GLU A 32 -9.19 12.93 -9.79
N PRO A 33 -10.38 12.39 -10.05
CA PRO A 33 -10.54 11.02 -10.49
C PRO A 33 -10.07 10.84 -11.94
N LYS A 34 -9.59 9.62 -12.24
CA LYS A 34 -9.19 9.18 -13.58
C LYS A 34 -9.66 7.75 -13.83
N ASN A 35 -10.18 7.49 -15.03
CA ASN A 35 -10.46 6.13 -15.49
C ASN A 35 -9.17 5.51 -16.02
N ILE A 36 -8.77 4.38 -15.45
CA ILE A 36 -7.58 3.63 -15.85
C ILE A 36 -7.92 2.15 -16.04
N ASP A 37 -7.04 1.42 -16.70
CA ASP A 37 -7.13 -0.03 -16.79
C ASP A 37 -7.10 -0.69 -15.41
N ILE A 38 -7.87 -1.78 -15.24
CA ILE A 38 -7.94 -2.46 -13.92
C ILE A 38 -6.58 -2.97 -13.46
N LEU A 39 -5.69 -3.40 -14.37
CA LEU A 39 -4.34 -3.86 -14.01
C LEU A 39 -3.43 -2.72 -13.54
N GLU A 40 -3.64 -1.49 -14.05
CA GLU A 40 -2.89 -0.32 -13.61
C GLU A 40 -3.39 0.24 -12.27
N SER A 41 -4.56 -0.22 -11.81
CA SER A 41 -5.27 0.34 -10.66
C SER A 41 -4.79 -0.19 -9.29
N LEU A 42 -3.91 -1.18 -9.27
CA LEU A 42 -3.42 -1.77 -8.01
C LEU A 42 -2.87 -0.71 -7.05
N GLY A 43 -3.36 -0.71 -5.80
CA GLY A 43 -2.98 0.25 -4.76
C GLY A 43 -3.56 1.66 -4.94
N CYS A 44 -4.35 1.91 -5.98
CA CYS A 44 -5.13 3.13 -6.14
C CYS A 44 -6.38 3.12 -5.24
N VAL A 45 -6.97 4.29 -5.05
CA VAL A 45 -8.20 4.47 -4.27
C VAL A 45 -9.37 4.66 -5.21
N VAL A 46 -10.45 3.90 -5.00
CA VAL A 46 -11.69 3.98 -5.78
C VAL A 46 -12.35 5.35 -5.55
N SER A 47 -12.68 6.06 -6.64
CA SER A 47 -13.21 7.43 -6.58
C SER A 47 -14.72 7.52 -6.39
N LYS A 48 -15.48 6.46 -6.69
CA LYS A 48 -16.93 6.34 -6.54
C LYS A 48 -17.30 4.89 -6.27
N ASP A 49 -18.47 4.66 -5.67
CA ASP A 49 -19.00 3.31 -5.49
C ASP A 49 -19.07 2.56 -6.81
N ILE A 50 -18.72 1.28 -6.78
CA ILE A 50 -18.83 0.38 -7.92
C ILE A 50 -20.00 -0.54 -7.67
N ILE A 51 -21.00 -0.45 -8.55
CA ILE A 51 -22.22 -1.23 -8.51
C ILE A 51 -22.12 -2.28 -9.61
N SER A 52 -22.52 -3.51 -9.31
CA SER A 52 -22.56 -4.58 -10.31
C SER A 52 -23.80 -4.50 -11.17
N ASP A 53 -23.63 -4.53 -12.50
CA ASP A 53 -24.72 -4.60 -13.47
C ASP A 53 -25.12 -6.06 -13.79
N ILE A 54 -24.47 -7.05 -13.16
CA ILE A 54 -24.74 -8.47 -13.36
C ILE A 54 -24.69 -9.24 -12.04
N ASN A 55 -25.28 -10.44 -12.05
CA ASN A 55 -25.11 -11.42 -10.98
C ASN A 55 -23.87 -12.28 -11.20
N VAL A 56 -23.19 -12.69 -10.10
CA VAL A 56 -22.11 -13.68 -10.14
C VAL A 56 -22.43 -14.79 -9.14
N PRO A 57 -22.58 -16.04 -9.57
CA PRO A 57 -22.74 -16.45 -10.97
C PRO A 57 -24.07 -15.94 -11.56
N PRO A 58 -24.16 -15.82 -12.92
CA PRO A 58 -25.34 -15.26 -13.57
C PRO A 58 -26.57 -16.17 -13.56
N TRP A 59 -26.39 -17.46 -13.28
CA TRP A 59 -27.43 -18.51 -13.16
C TRP A 59 -27.00 -19.56 -12.14
N ASP A 60 -27.96 -20.42 -11.72
CA ASP A 60 -27.63 -21.61 -10.94
C ASP A 60 -26.74 -22.53 -11.78
N ASN A 61 -25.61 -22.98 -11.23
CA ASN A 61 -24.65 -23.80 -11.96
C ASN A 61 -24.10 -24.95 -11.11
N SER A 62 -23.53 -25.96 -11.78
CA SER A 62 -22.95 -27.10 -11.09
C SER A 62 -21.65 -26.69 -10.34
N ALA A 63 -21.53 -27.11 -9.09
CA ALA A 63 -20.32 -26.99 -8.30
C ALA A 63 -19.31 -28.11 -8.58
N MET A 64 -19.75 -29.20 -9.21
CA MET A 64 -18.98 -30.46 -9.43
C MET A 64 -19.17 -30.92 -10.88
N ASP A 65 -18.22 -31.71 -11.35
CA ASP A 65 -18.39 -32.55 -12.53
C ASP A 65 -19.23 -33.77 -12.12
N GLY A 66 -20.30 -34.03 -12.84
CA GLY A 66 -21.23 -35.07 -12.41
C GLY A 66 -22.50 -35.18 -13.26
N TYR A 67 -23.59 -35.51 -12.60
CA TYR A 67 -24.91 -35.66 -13.22
C TYR A 67 -25.94 -34.80 -12.53
N ALA A 68 -26.58 -33.92 -13.27
CA ALA A 68 -27.76 -33.19 -12.84
C ALA A 68 -28.95 -34.11 -12.83
N ILE A 69 -29.66 -34.17 -11.71
CA ILE A 69 -30.74 -35.16 -11.45
C ILE A 69 -31.91 -34.51 -10.74
N ILE A 70 -33.03 -35.26 -10.63
CA ILE A 70 -34.12 -34.94 -9.73
C ILE A 70 -33.92 -35.73 -8.43
N LYS A 71 -33.77 -35.01 -7.31
CA LYS A 71 -33.50 -35.60 -5.99
C LYS A 71 -34.45 -36.80 -5.65
N SER A 72 -35.75 -36.65 -5.92
CA SER A 72 -36.74 -37.67 -5.58
C SER A 72 -36.50 -39.03 -6.25
N ASP A 73 -35.80 -39.02 -7.39
CA ASP A 73 -35.51 -40.26 -8.13
C ASP A 73 -34.45 -41.11 -7.41
N VAL A 74 -33.60 -40.50 -6.58
CA VAL A 74 -32.47 -41.17 -5.92
C VAL A 74 -32.60 -41.27 -4.40
N GLU A 75 -33.78 -41.04 -3.83
CA GLU A 75 -33.99 -41.11 -2.37
C GLU A 75 -33.62 -42.46 -1.74
N LYS A 76 -33.70 -43.56 -2.52
CA LYS A 76 -33.38 -44.93 -2.10
C LYS A 76 -31.99 -45.39 -2.55
N ALA A 77 -31.24 -44.53 -3.24
CA ALA A 77 -29.92 -44.85 -3.76
C ALA A 77 -28.91 -45.08 -2.63
N ASN A 78 -28.12 -46.13 -2.74
CA ASN A 78 -26.95 -46.44 -1.92
C ASN A 78 -26.09 -47.49 -2.65
N GLU A 79 -24.90 -47.81 -2.13
CA GLU A 79 -23.98 -48.77 -2.76
C GLU A 79 -24.58 -50.16 -3.02
N LYS A 80 -25.56 -50.57 -2.24
CA LYS A 80 -26.27 -51.87 -2.40
C LYS A 80 -27.51 -51.77 -3.28
N ASN A 81 -28.02 -50.56 -3.47
CA ASN A 81 -29.23 -50.30 -4.25
C ASN A 81 -28.95 -49.12 -5.22
N ILE A 82 -28.32 -49.42 -6.35
CA ILE A 82 -27.96 -48.42 -7.37
C ILE A 82 -29.23 -48.08 -8.15
N VAL A 83 -29.48 -46.76 -8.29
CA VAL A 83 -30.61 -46.26 -9.09
C VAL A 83 -30.09 -45.83 -10.45
N TYR A 84 -30.60 -46.44 -11.52
CA TYR A 84 -30.20 -46.13 -12.90
C TYR A 84 -31.11 -45.06 -13.50
N LEU A 85 -30.50 -44.01 -14.07
CA LEU A 85 -31.17 -42.92 -14.76
C LEU A 85 -30.71 -42.87 -16.21
N LYS A 86 -31.65 -42.51 -17.13
CA LYS A 86 -31.34 -42.34 -18.55
C LYS A 86 -30.62 -41.04 -18.75
N VAL A 87 -29.41 -41.03 -19.34
CA VAL A 87 -28.70 -39.83 -19.72
C VAL A 87 -29.27 -39.27 -21.02
N ILE A 88 -29.78 -38.04 -20.99
CA ILE A 88 -30.47 -37.42 -22.13
C ILE A 88 -29.63 -36.34 -22.80
N GLU A 89 -28.64 -35.75 -22.11
CA GLU A 89 -27.86 -34.63 -22.57
C GLU A 89 -26.49 -34.59 -21.86
N GLU A 90 -25.50 -34.03 -22.53
CA GLU A 90 -24.20 -33.64 -21.95
C GLU A 90 -24.04 -32.12 -22.03
N ILE A 91 -23.79 -31.46 -20.87
CA ILE A 91 -23.72 -30.01 -20.72
C ILE A 91 -22.29 -29.64 -20.33
N PRO A 92 -21.40 -29.36 -21.31
CA PRO A 92 -20.06 -28.88 -21.03
C PRO A 92 -20.08 -27.44 -20.51
N ALA A 93 -19.00 -27.04 -19.82
CA ALA A 93 -18.84 -25.65 -19.41
C ALA A 93 -18.90 -24.70 -20.62
N GLY A 94 -19.63 -23.60 -20.47
CA GLY A 94 -19.86 -22.62 -21.54
C GLY A 94 -21.03 -22.93 -22.48
N SER A 95 -21.73 -24.06 -22.28
CA SER A 95 -22.96 -24.41 -23.03
C SER A 95 -24.20 -24.18 -22.16
N MET A 96 -25.32 -23.94 -22.82
CA MET A 96 -26.63 -23.90 -22.15
C MET A 96 -27.33 -25.24 -22.28
N PRO A 97 -28.07 -25.73 -21.25
CA PRO A 97 -28.91 -26.92 -21.35
C PRO A 97 -30.04 -26.70 -22.39
N GLU A 98 -30.26 -27.68 -23.23
CA GLU A 98 -31.30 -27.63 -24.28
C GLU A 98 -32.55 -28.43 -23.87
N LEU A 99 -32.38 -29.39 -22.97
CA LEU A 99 -33.46 -30.30 -22.56
C LEU A 99 -33.94 -30.03 -21.12
N THR A 100 -35.19 -30.36 -20.86
CA THR A 100 -35.77 -30.33 -19.53
C THR A 100 -35.77 -31.76 -18.95
N LEU A 101 -35.24 -31.93 -17.74
CA LEU A 101 -35.27 -33.23 -17.06
C LEU A 101 -36.66 -33.61 -16.61
N SER A 102 -37.01 -34.90 -16.83
CA SER A 102 -38.14 -35.57 -16.26
C SER A 102 -37.67 -36.69 -15.33
N SER A 103 -38.59 -37.21 -14.48
CA SER A 103 -38.25 -38.32 -13.57
C SER A 103 -37.65 -39.52 -14.32
N GLY A 104 -36.62 -40.13 -13.75
CA GLY A 104 -35.85 -41.21 -14.36
C GLY A 104 -34.78 -40.76 -15.36
N GLN A 105 -34.53 -39.47 -15.49
CA GLN A 105 -33.51 -38.91 -16.40
C GLN A 105 -32.41 -38.19 -15.65
N ALA A 106 -31.23 -38.06 -16.31
CA ALA A 106 -30.08 -37.30 -15.85
C ALA A 106 -29.44 -36.56 -17.03
N SER A 107 -28.80 -35.42 -16.75
CA SER A 107 -27.91 -34.75 -17.70
C SER A 107 -26.48 -34.81 -17.17
N ARG A 108 -25.54 -35.29 -17.99
CA ARG A 108 -24.12 -35.23 -17.65
C ARG A 108 -23.70 -33.76 -17.69
N ILE A 109 -23.13 -33.24 -16.58
CA ILE A 109 -22.87 -31.81 -16.41
C ILE A 109 -21.46 -31.57 -15.89
N MET A 110 -20.80 -30.54 -16.42
CA MET A 110 -19.48 -30.11 -15.98
C MET A 110 -19.59 -28.92 -15.01
N THR A 111 -18.59 -28.80 -14.14
CA THR A 111 -18.46 -27.68 -13.19
C THR A 111 -18.60 -26.32 -13.89
N GLY A 112 -19.47 -25.47 -13.35
CA GLY A 112 -19.77 -24.15 -13.90
C GLY A 112 -20.83 -24.13 -14.99
N ALA A 113 -21.25 -25.27 -15.53
CA ALA A 113 -22.35 -25.33 -16.49
C ALA A 113 -23.69 -25.03 -15.81
N PRO A 114 -24.62 -24.34 -16.51
CA PRO A 114 -25.94 -24.02 -15.98
C PRO A 114 -26.75 -25.28 -15.67
N ILE A 115 -27.50 -25.25 -14.58
CA ILE A 115 -28.40 -26.39 -14.17
C ILE A 115 -29.57 -26.50 -15.13
N PRO A 116 -29.85 -27.69 -15.72
CA PRO A 116 -30.98 -27.88 -16.60
C PRO A 116 -32.30 -27.73 -15.85
N THR A 117 -33.31 -27.24 -16.54
CA THR A 117 -34.69 -27.16 -16.01
C THR A 117 -35.17 -28.52 -15.56
N GLY A 118 -35.81 -28.58 -14.40
CA GLY A 118 -36.30 -29.83 -13.79
C GLY A 118 -35.33 -30.48 -12.81
N SER A 119 -34.03 -30.23 -12.92
CA SER A 119 -33.02 -30.70 -11.96
C SER A 119 -32.99 -29.87 -10.68
N ASN A 120 -32.68 -30.52 -9.58
CA ASN A 120 -32.54 -29.87 -8.27
C ASN A 120 -31.39 -30.41 -7.40
N ALA A 121 -30.52 -31.25 -7.99
CA ALA A 121 -29.28 -31.70 -7.38
C ALA A 121 -28.26 -32.14 -8.42
N VAL A 122 -26.99 -32.16 -8.06
CA VAL A 122 -25.89 -32.70 -8.88
C VAL A 122 -25.20 -33.81 -8.06
N VAL A 123 -25.03 -34.99 -8.65
CA VAL A 123 -24.25 -36.08 -8.09
C VAL A 123 -22.87 -36.10 -8.74
N PRO A 124 -21.76 -35.99 -7.98
CA PRO A 124 -20.42 -36.10 -8.52
C PRO A 124 -20.15 -37.41 -9.23
N PHE A 125 -19.23 -37.45 -10.20
CA PHE A 125 -18.87 -38.68 -10.92
C PHE A 125 -18.46 -39.84 -9.98
N GLU A 126 -17.76 -39.48 -8.89
CA GLU A 126 -17.26 -40.45 -7.88
C GLU A 126 -18.37 -41.23 -7.21
N ASP A 127 -19.55 -40.65 -7.10
CA ASP A 127 -20.73 -41.24 -6.46
C ASP A 127 -21.68 -41.92 -7.47
N THR A 128 -21.16 -42.19 -8.68
CA THR A 128 -21.89 -42.82 -9.76
C THR A 128 -21.16 -44.06 -10.32
N THR A 129 -21.76 -44.72 -11.33
CA THR A 129 -21.11 -45.80 -12.10
C THR A 129 -20.31 -45.26 -13.32
N GLU A 130 -20.00 -43.96 -13.42
CA GLU A 130 -19.32 -43.34 -14.55
C GLU A 130 -18.00 -44.04 -14.92
N LEU A 131 -17.21 -44.44 -13.91
CA LEU A 131 -15.90 -45.09 -14.12
C LEU A 131 -16.02 -46.58 -14.42
N GLU A 132 -17.19 -47.20 -14.20
CA GLU A 132 -17.41 -48.63 -14.32
C GLU A 132 -18.27 -48.97 -15.55
N ASN A 133 -18.97 -47.99 -16.12
CA ASN A 133 -19.98 -48.18 -17.13
C ASN A 133 -19.49 -47.79 -18.53
N THR A 134 -19.70 -48.69 -19.49
CA THR A 134 -19.44 -48.45 -20.92
C THR A 134 -20.66 -47.91 -21.67
N ASP A 135 -21.86 -48.00 -21.07
CA ASP A 135 -23.11 -47.47 -21.67
C ASP A 135 -23.28 -45.98 -21.34
N LYS A 136 -23.06 -45.14 -22.32
CA LYS A 136 -23.22 -43.66 -22.19
C LYS A 136 -24.68 -43.20 -22.09
N ASN A 137 -25.65 -44.03 -22.32
CA ASN A 137 -27.07 -43.69 -22.30
C ASN A 137 -27.72 -43.88 -20.93
N SER A 138 -27.02 -44.44 -19.95
CA SER A 138 -27.52 -44.74 -18.63
C SER A 138 -26.44 -44.54 -17.57
N ILE A 139 -26.80 -44.01 -16.40
CA ILE A 139 -25.89 -43.80 -15.29
C ILE A 139 -26.52 -44.37 -13.99
N GLY A 140 -25.73 -45.08 -13.22
CA GLY A 140 -26.11 -45.57 -11.91
C GLY A 140 -25.70 -44.61 -10.80
N ILE A 141 -26.64 -44.21 -9.96
CA ILE A 141 -26.41 -43.33 -8.80
C ILE A 141 -26.27 -44.19 -7.55
N LYS A 142 -25.17 -44.00 -6.80
CA LYS A 142 -24.79 -44.81 -5.62
C LYS A 142 -25.14 -44.17 -4.29
N ILE A 143 -25.56 -42.89 -4.28
CA ILE A 143 -25.88 -42.15 -3.06
C ILE A 143 -27.23 -41.43 -3.19
N LYS A 144 -27.85 -41.13 -2.04
CA LYS A 144 -28.93 -40.15 -1.93
C LYS A 144 -28.30 -38.76 -1.79
N VAL A 145 -28.95 -37.74 -2.31
CA VAL A 145 -28.51 -36.32 -2.22
C VAL A 145 -29.59 -35.45 -1.61
N GLU A 146 -29.22 -34.31 -1.10
CA GLU A 146 -30.13 -33.31 -0.61
C GLU A 146 -30.55 -32.31 -1.72
N ASN A 147 -31.61 -31.54 -1.44
CA ASN A 147 -32.11 -30.57 -2.39
C ASN A 147 -31.07 -29.43 -2.57
N TYR A 148 -30.72 -29.12 -3.79
CA TYR A 148 -29.69 -28.15 -4.20
C TYR A 148 -28.27 -28.57 -3.83
N GLU A 149 -28.03 -29.84 -3.50
CA GLU A 149 -26.68 -30.33 -3.28
C GLU A 149 -25.81 -30.15 -4.54
N ASN A 150 -24.59 -29.65 -4.38
CA ASN A 150 -23.62 -29.33 -5.44
C ASN A 150 -24.14 -28.34 -6.51
N ILE A 151 -25.08 -27.47 -6.15
CA ILE A 151 -25.56 -26.37 -7.00
C ILE A 151 -25.19 -25.04 -6.36
N ARG A 152 -24.37 -24.24 -7.07
CA ARG A 152 -24.13 -22.83 -6.73
C ARG A 152 -25.30 -22.01 -7.22
N LYS A 153 -25.84 -21.18 -6.36
CA LYS A 153 -27.00 -20.35 -6.68
C LYS A 153 -26.61 -19.10 -7.46
N LYS A 154 -27.49 -18.69 -8.37
CA LYS A 154 -27.44 -17.36 -8.99
C LYS A 154 -27.27 -16.29 -7.92
N SER A 155 -26.33 -15.36 -8.12
CA SER A 155 -26.03 -14.24 -7.21
C SER A 155 -25.41 -14.67 -5.86
N GLU A 156 -24.89 -15.88 -5.76
CA GLU A 156 -24.28 -16.37 -4.50
C GLU A 156 -23.11 -15.48 -4.05
N ASP A 157 -22.31 -14.97 -4.99
CA ASP A 157 -21.16 -14.09 -4.71
C ASP A 157 -21.56 -12.61 -4.88
N ILE A 158 -22.05 -12.23 -6.06
CA ILE A 158 -22.42 -10.84 -6.38
C ILE A 158 -23.85 -10.78 -6.89
N LYS A 159 -24.64 -9.89 -6.27
CA LYS A 159 -26.00 -9.59 -6.73
C LYS A 159 -26.03 -8.31 -7.54
N GLU A 160 -26.67 -8.36 -8.71
CA GLU A 160 -26.96 -7.19 -9.55
C GLU A 160 -27.61 -6.06 -8.74
N GLY A 161 -27.16 -4.83 -8.96
CA GLY A 161 -27.61 -3.62 -8.27
C GLY A 161 -26.90 -3.36 -6.92
N ASN A 162 -26.13 -4.31 -6.39
CA ASN A 162 -25.41 -4.12 -5.14
C ASN A 162 -24.11 -3.33 -5.35
N VAL A 163 -23.77 -2.49 -4.36
CA VAL A 163 -22.44 -1.90 -4.24
C VAL A 163 -21.46 -2.99 -3.83
N ILE A 164 -20.51 -3.29 -4.69
CA ILE A 164 -19.49 -4.34 -4.47
C ILE A 164 -18.16 -3.77 -3.96
N ILE A 165 -17.86 -2.52 -4.29
CA ILE A 165 -16.68 -1.82 -3.81
C ILE A 165 -17.09 -0.37 -3.46
N ASN A 166 -16.87 0.02 -2.21
CA ASN A 166 -17.19 1.38 -1.77
C ASN A 166 -16.14 2.38 -2.23
N LYS A 167 -16.56 3.62 -2.50
CA LYS A 167 -15.69 4.78 -2.65
C LYS A 167 -14.70 4.85 -1.48
N GLY A 168 -13.44 5.16 -1.78
CA GLY A 168 -12.36 5.24 -0.78
C GLY A 168 -11.66 3.92 -0.50
N SER A 169 -12.17 2.79 -1.02
CA SER A 169 -11.50 1.49 -0.92
C SER A 169 -10.19 1.48 -1.72
N ILE A 170 -9.19 0.79 -1.17
CA ILE A 170 -7.93 0.55 -1.87
C ILE A 170 -8.09 -0.69 -2.76
N ILE A 171 -7.71 -0.58 -4.02
CA ILE A 171 -7.76 -1.69 -4.96
C ILE A 171 -6.63 -2.68 -4.65
N THR A 172 -7.02 -3.91 -4.35
CA THR A 172 -6.16 -5.07 -4.14
C THR A 172 -6.20 -6.01 -5.35
N SER A 173 -5.40 -7.07 -5.36
CA SER A 173 -5.49 -8.13 -6.36
C SER A 173 -6.86 -8.81 -6.37
N ALA A 174 -7.46 -9.05 -5.19
CA ALA A 174 -8.82 -9.59 -5.09
C ALA A 174 -9.86 -8.62 -5.68
N THR A 175 -9.70 -7.31 -5.42
CA THR A 175 -10.57 -6.27 -6.02
C THR A 175 -10.48 -6.28 -7.55
N ILE A 176 -9.27 -6.43 -8.12
CA ILE A 176 -9.10 -6.55 -9.58
C ILE A 176 -9.83 -7.78 -10.12
N GLY A 177 -9.73 -8.92 -9.41
CA GLY A 177 -10.47 -10.13 -9.76
C GLY A 177 -11.99 -9.91 -9.76
N MET A 178 -12.52 -9.23 -8.73
CA MET A 178 -13.95 -8.86 -8.67
C MET A 178 -14.36 -7.95 -9.82
N LEU A 179 -13.56 -6.92 -10.15
CA LEU A 179 -13.84 -6.04 -11.29
C LEU A 179 -13.88 -6.81 -12.61
N ALA A 180 -12.93 -7.72 -12.79
CA ALA A 180 -12.87 -8.57 -13.98
C ALA A 180 -14.06 -9.54 -14.04
N SER A 181 -14.51 -10.13 -12.91
CA SER A 181 -15.64 -11.07 -12.86
C SER A 181 -16.98 -10.42 -13.25
N ILE A 182 -17.11 -9.10 -13.07
CA ILE A 182 -18.27 -8.32 -13.54
C ILE A 182 -18.04 -7.66 -14.90
N GLY A 183 -16.97 -8.02 -15.63
CA GLY A 183 -16.71 -7.56 -17.00
C GLY A 183 -16.13 -6.15 -17.12
N LEU A 184 -15.69 -5.53 -16.04
CA LEU A 184 -15.08 -4.20 -16.10
C LEU A 184 -13.59 -4.29 -16.51
N SER A 185 -13.22 -3.63 -17.60
CA SER A 185 -11.84 -3.47 -18.03
C SER A 185 -11.18 -2.19 -17.49
N LYS A 186 -11.99 -1.22 -17.04
CA LYS A 186 -11.53 0.06 -16.51
C LYS A 186 -12.26 0.42 -15.23
N VAL A 187 -11.60 1.18 -14.37
CA VAL A 187 -12.14 1.63 -13.08
C VAL A 187 -11.79 3.10 -12.83
N SER A 188 -12.72 3.83 -12.21
CA SER A 188 -12.50 5.21 -11.79
C SER A 188 -11.79 5.25 -10.43
N VAL A 189 -10.59 5.78 -10.41
CA VAL A 189 -9.73 5.90 -9.21
C VAL A 189 -9.26 7.33 -9.03
N ILE A 190 -8.84 7.69 -7.82
CA ILE A 190 -8.07 8.91 -7.59
C ILE A 190 -6.70 8.72 -8.27
N ARG A 191 -6.30 9.66 -9.13
CA ARG A 191 -5.02 9.56 -9.82
C ARG A 191 -3.83 9.61 -8.87
N LYS A 192 -2.74 9.01 -9.25
CA LYS A 192 -1.48 9.07 -8.50
C LYS A 192 -0.91 10.50 -8.57
N PRO A 193 -0.40 11.06 -7.43
CA PRO A 193 0.26 12.36 -7.44
C PRO A 193 1.60 12.31 -8.17
N ILE A 194 1.90 13.34 -8.93
CA ILE A 194 3.19 13.54 -9.60
C ILE A 194 4.05 14.41 -8.68
N ILE A 195 5.20 13.90 -8.26
CA ILE A 195 6.10 14.56 -7.32
C ILE A 195 7.38 14.96 -8.04
N GLY A 196 7.62 16.24 -8.15
CA GLY A 196 8.88 16.79 -8.70
C GLY A 196 10.01 16.61 -7.69
N ILE A 197 11.12 16.01 -8.08
CA ILE A 197 12.30 15.82 -7.23
C ILE A 197 13.47 16.63 -7.79
N LEU A 198 14.05 17.49 -6.95
CA LEU A 198 15.17 18.36 -7.31
C LEU A 198 16.15 18.44 -6.15
N SER A 199 17.40 18.03 -6.34
CA SER A 199 18.51 18.27 -5.41
C SER A 199 19.30 19.50 -5.82
N THR A 200 19.90 20.18 -4.85
CA THR A 200 20.80 21.33 -5.09
C THR A 200 22.16 21.06 -4.47
N GLY A 201 23.21 21.59 -5.09
CA GLY A 201 24.57 21.50 -4.58
C GLY A 201 25.61 21.39 -5.70
N ASP A 202 26.61 22.27 -5.67
CA ASP A 202 27.73 22.21 -6.61
C ASP A 202 28.62 20.99 -6.38
N GLU A 203 28.57 20.36 -5.19
CA GLU A 203 29.29 19.12 -4.85
C GLU A 203 28.71 17.88 -5.54
N LEU A 204 27.49 17.96 -6.09
CA LEU A 204 26.78 16.78 -6.59
C LEU A 204 27.24 16.37 -7.99
N ILE A 205 27.40 15.05 -8.18
CA ILE A 205 27.51 14.38 -9.49
C ILE A 205 26.48 13.27 -9.58
N GLU A 206 26.08 12.88 -10.79
CA GLU A 206 25.11 11.82 -10.96
C GLU A 206 25.77 10.42 -10.88
N PRO A 207 25.06 9.39 -10.37
CA PRO A 207 25.52 8.01 -10.44
C PRO A 207 25.87 7.61 -11.89
N GLY A 208 27.05 6.97 -12.05
CA GLY A 208 27.59 6.60 -13.36
C GLY A 208 28.59 7.63 -13.93
N GLU A 209 28.61 8.86 -13.42
CA GLU A 209 29.66 9.84 -13.77
C GLU A 209 30.97 9.47 -13.06
N LYS A 210 32.13 9.84 -13.65
CA LYS A 210 33.44 9.60 -13.04
C LYS A 210 33.58 10.41 -11.75
N ASN A 211 33.96 9.74 -10.66
CA ASN A 211 34.20 10.42 -9.39
C ASN A 211 35.31 11.49 -9.53
N GLN A 212 35.12 12.62 -8.88
CA GLN A 212 36.01 13.77 -8.89
C GLN A 212 36.30 14.24 -7.46
N LEU A 213 37.50 14.77 -7.22
CA LEU A 213 37.86 15.32 -5.91
C LEU A 213 36.89 16.44 -5.50
N GLY A 214 36.38 16.40 -4.28
CA GLY A 214 35.41 17.37 -3.76
C GLY A 214 33.98 17.16 -4.22
N LYS A 215 33.67 16.08 -4.95
CA LYS A 215 32.31 15.74 -5.38
C LYS A 215 31.80 14.50 -4.66
N ILE A 216 30.49 14.43 -4.52
CA ILE A 216 29.75 13.29 -3.99
C ILE A 216 28.62 12.90 -4.93
N TYR A 217 28.22 11.64 -4.93
CA TYR A 217 27.10 11.19 -5.74
C TYR A 217 25.76 11.63 -5.14
N ASN A 218 24.87 12.10 -6.02
CA ASN A 218 23.51 12.51 -5.68
C ASN A 218 22.65 11.31 -5.26
N SER A 219 22.75 10.87 -4.02
CA SER A 219 21.94 9.77 -3.49
C SER A 219 20.50 10.17 -3.15
N ASN A 220 20.28 11.44 -2.74
CA ASN A 220 19.00 11.92 -2.26
C ASN A 220 17.90 11.87 -3.33
N THR A 221 18.21 12.28 -4.57
CA THR A 221 17.25 12.20 -5.68
C THR A 221 16.73 10.79 -5.87
N TYR A 222 17.62 9.79 -5.84
CA TYR A 222 17.24 8.38 -6.04
C TYR A 222 16.46 7.83 -4.85
N THR A 223 16.89 8.14 -3.64
CA THR A 223 16.20 7.69 -2.42
C THR A 223 14.79 8.30 -2.32
N LEU A 224 14.67 9.62 -2.53
CA LEU A 224 13.36 10.30 -2.49
C LEU A 224 12.43 9.81 -3.59
N SER A 225 12.96 9.59 -4.80
CA SER A 225 12.17 9.05 -5.92
C SER A 225 11.68 7.62 -5.63
N SER A 226 12.52 6.80 -5.01
CA SER A 226 12.14 5.44 -4.58
C SER A 226 11.04 5.48 -3.53
N LEU A 227 11.14 6.36 -2.52
CA LEU A 227 10.08 6.57 -1.52
C LEU A 227 8.78 7.07 -2.14
N VAL A 228 8.83 7.98 -3.14
CA VAL A 228 7.64 8.41 -3.88
C VAL A 228 6.95 7.23 -4.55
N ASN A 229 7.70 6.36 -5.24
CA ASN A 229 7.15 5.15 -5.85
C ASN A 229 6.55 4.19 -4.81
N GLU A 230 7.26 3.96 -3.71
CA GLU A 230 6.82 3.09 -2.61
C GLU A 230 5.48 3.55 -2.03
N TYR A 231 5.27 4.88 -1.88
CA TYR A 231 4.01 5.45 -1.38
C TYR A 231 2.96 5.63 -2.46
N GLY A 232 3.27 5.22 -3.69
CA GLY A 232 2.36 5.18 -4.83
C GLY A 232 2.12 6.54 -5.48
N GLY A 233 3.12 7.43 -5.43
CA GLY A 233 3.24 8.60 -6.29
C GLY A 233 4.01 8.28 -7.57
N ILE A 234 4.18 9.26 -8.43
CA ILE A 234 4.99 9.21 -9.66
C ILE A 234 6.10 10.26 -9.52
N PRO A 235 7.38 9.87 -9.39
CA PRO A 235 8.48 10.83 -9.32
C PRO A 235 8.76 11.43 -10.71
N LEU A 236 8.87 12.75 -10.78
CA LEU A 236 9.38 13.49 -11.92
C LEU A 236 10.74 14.06 -11.54
N ILE A 237 11.82 13.38 -11.96
CA ILE A 237 13.18 13.70 -11.58
C ILE A 237 13.72 14.83 -12.45
N GLN A 238 14.27 15.87 -11.81
CA GLN A 238 15.12 16.85 -12.46
C GLN A 238 16.60 16.61 -12.09
N LYS A 239 17.50 16.81 -13.05
CA LYS A 239 18.94 16.81 -12.75
C LYS A 239 19.22 17.87 -11.67
N HIS A 240 20.14 17.60 -10.75
CA HIS A 240 20.46 18.52 -9.65
C HIS A 240 20.75 19.95 -10.14
N ALA A 241 20.34 20.94 -9.36
CA ALA A 241 20.63 22.32 -9.62
C ALA A 241 21.99 22.69 -9.03
N LYS A 242 22.70 23.58 -9.73
CA LYS A 242 23.87 24.28 -9.20
C LYS A 242 23.41 25.27 -8.15
N ASP A 243 24.34 25.71 -7.29
CA ASP A 243 24.11 26.76 -6.30
C ASP A 243 24.07 28.15 -6.97
N GLN A 244 23.15 28.32 -7.94
CA GLN A 244 22.89 29.54 -8.71
C GLN A 244 21.37 29.70 -8.89
N VAL A 245 20.88 30.93 -8.61
CA VAL A 245 19.43 31.26 -8.67
C VAL A 245 18.85 30.93 -10.04
N GLU A 246 19.53 31.32 -11.12
CA GLU A 246 19.05 31.14 -12.49
C GLU A 246 18.92 29.63 -12.88
N ASP A 247 19.86 28.78 -12.44
CA ASP A 247 19.81 27.36 -12.73
C ASP A 247 18.68 26.69 -11.94
N LEU A 248 18.48 27.10 -10.69
CA LEU A 248 17.39 26.62 -9.85
C LEU A 248 16.01 27.00 -10.43
N GLU A 249 15.82 28.31 -10.79
CA GLU A 249 14.57 28.79 -11.41
C GLU A 249 14.27 28.05 -12.73
N LYS A 250 15.29 27.88 -13.58
CA LYS A 250 15.17 27.12 -14.85
C LYS A 250 14.75 25.66 -14.64
N LYS A 251 15.18 25.02 -13.56
CA LYS A 251 14.82 23.63 -13.26
C LYS A 251 13.45 23.53 -12.60
N LEU A 252 13.12 24.49 -11.74
CA LEU A 252 11.79 24.60 -11.16
C LEU A 252 10.73 24.84 -12.23
N SER A 253 10.98 25.66 -13.25
CA SER A 253 10.02 25.90 -14.34
C SER A 253 9.61 24.63 -15.09
N LYS A 254 10.47 23.61 -15.15
CA LYS A 254 10.15 22.30 -15.74
C LYS A 254 9.22 21.46 -14.87
N LEU A 255 9.02 21.84 -13.61
CA LEU A 255 8.17 21.12 -12.65
C LEU A 255 6.76 21.72 -12.53
N LYS A 256 6.33 22.57 -13.47
CA LYS A 256 5.02 23.22 -13.45
C LYS A 256 3.80 22.28 -13.49
N ASN A 257 3.98 21.01 -13.83
CA ASN A 257 2.90 20.03 -13.95
C ASN A 257 2.97 18.93 -12.87
N VAL A 258 3.49 19.26 -11.69
CA VAL A 258 3.52 18.36 -10.54
C VAL A 258 2.55 18.81 -9.45
N ASP A 259 2.24 17.91 -8.52
CA ASP A 259 1.34 18.15 -7.41
C ASP A 259 2.08 18.57 -6.13
N LEU A 260 3.37 18.25 -6.05
CA LEU A 260 4.29 18.62 -4.99
C LEU A 260 5.71 18.66 -5.56
N ILE A 261 6.48 19.67 -5.17
CA ILE A 261 7.94 19.70 -5.41
C ILE A 261 8.62 19.31 -4.10
N VAL A 262 9.60 18.42 -4.18
CA VAL A 262 10.50 18.07 -3.08
C VAL A 262 11.91 18.50 -3.45
N THR A 263 12.50 19.40 -2.66
CA THR A 263 13.91 19.79 -2.81
C THR A 263 14.73 19.15 -1.70
N SER A 264 15.93 18.71 -2.04
CA SER A 264 16.93 18.21 -1.09
C SER A 264 18.13 19.13 -1.06
N ALA A 265 18.51 19.58 0.14
CA ALA A 265 19.39 20.68 0.46
C ALA A 265 18.73 22.07 0.32
N GLY A 266 19.46 23.14 0.67
CA GLY A 266 18.97 24.50 0.61
C GLY A 266 17.95 24.91 1.69
N VAL A 267 17.90 24.21 2.84
CA VAL A 267 16.96 24.50 3.94
C VAL A 267 17.66 24.80 5.26
N SER A 268 18.97 25.00 5.23
CA SER A 268 19.77 25.34 6.42
C SER A 268 19.87 26.85 6.63
N LYS A 269 20.24 27.30 7.84
CA LYS A 269 20.47 28.72 8.16
C LYS A 269 21.82 29.26 7.61
N GLY A 270 22.41 28.61 6.59
CA GLY A 270 23.69 29.03 6.00
C GLY A 270 23.53 30.21 5.05
N ASP A 271 24.61 30.98 4.87
CA ASP A 271 24.65 32.19 4.06
C ASP A 271 24.49 31.96 2.54
N TYR A 272 24.44 30.74 2.08
CA TYR A 272 24.31 30.31 0.67
C TYR A 272 23.01 29.53 0.39
N ASP A 273 21.91 29.93 1.01
CA ASP A 273 20.66 29.22 0.85
C ASP A 273 19.86 29.76 -0.35
N ILE A 274 20.36 29.51 -1.56
CA ILE A 274 19.78 29.95 -2.84
C ILE A 274 18.33 29.47 -2.99
N VAL A 275 17.99 28.30 -2.40
CA VAL A 275 16.61 27.85 -2.38
C VAL A 275 15.75 28.84 -1.62
N LYS A 276 16.23 29.37 -0.51
CA LYS A 276 15.52 30.39 0.27
C LYS A 276 15.26 31.65 -0.55
N ASP A 277 16.30 32.16 -1.25
CA ASP A 277 16.19 33.42 -2.05
C ASP A 277 15.20 33.29 -3.20
N VAL A 278 15.20 32.12 -3.90
CA VAL A 278 14.23 31.81 -4.97
C VAL A 278 12.83 31.66 -4.41
N LEU A 279 12.71 31.07 -3.23
CA LEU A 279 11.43 30.82 -2.58
C LEU A 279 10.83 32.12 -2.01
N ASP A 280 11.62 32.97 -1.41
CA ASP A 280 11.19 34.30 -0.90
C ASP A 280 10.72 35.21 -2.05
N LYS A 281 11.33 35.09 -3.23
CA LYS A 281 10.98 35.87 -4.43
C LYS A 281 9.73 35.37 -5.15
N ASN A 282 9.51 34.04 -5.19
CA ASN A 282 8.52 33.42 -6.04
C ASN A 282 7.40 32.71 -5.23
N GLY A 283 7.34 32.86 -3.91
CA GLY A 283 6.35 32.14 -3.11
C GLY A 283 6.19 32.63 -1.68
N ASP A 284 5.31 31.97 -0.95
CA ASP A 284 5.10 32.10 0.49
C ASP A 284 5.63 30.85 1.17
N ILE A 285 6.92 30.86 1.51
CA ILE A 285 7.60 29.71 2.09
C ILE A 285 8.13 30.03 3.47
N ASN A 286 7.84 29.12 4.37
CA ASN A 286 8.25 29.19 5.75
C ASN A 286 9.38 28.20 6.02
N LEU A 287 10.49 28.68 6.57
CA LEU A 287 11.56 27.85 7.10
C LEU A 287 11.24 27.50 8.55
N TRP A 288 11.05 26.22 8.82
CA TRP A 288 10.71 25.75 10.16
C TRP A 288 11.89 25.05 10.83
N SER A 289 11.96 25.23 12.15
CA SER A 289 12.67 24.29 13.01
C SER A 289 11.67 23.33 13.61
N VAL A 290 11.83 22.04 13.33
CA VAL A 290 10.97 20.99 13.86
C VAL A 290 11.65 20.30 15.05
N ASN A 291 10.90 20.03 16.10
CA ASN A 291 11.38 19.37 17.32
C ASN A 291 11.61 17.87 17.07
N MET A 292 12.53 17.55 16.16
CA MET A 292 12.93 16.20 15.83
C MET A 292 14.42 16.06 15.54
N ARG A 293 14.95 14.87 15.71
CA ARG A 293 16.33 14.48 15.38
C ARG A 293 16.30 13.08 14.73
N PRO A 294 16.93 12.94 13.52
CA PRO A 294 17.45 13.98 12.65
C PRO A 294 16.34 14.83 12.01
N ALA A 295 16.71 15.70 11.05
CA ALA A 295 15.82 16.55 10.27
C ALA A 295 15.17 17.73 11.01
N LYS A 296 15.96 18.47 11.80
CA LYS A 296 15.51 19.73 12.44
C LYS A 296 15.03 20.79 11.41
N PRO A 297 15.83 21.16 10.36
CA PRO A 297 15.39 22.15 9.39
C PRO A 297 14.42 21.53 8.39
N LEU A 298 13.37 22.29 8.07
CA LEU A 298 12.37 21.96 7.07
C LEU A 298 11.89 23.25 6.39
N ALA A 299 11.75 23.23 5.08
CA ALA A 299 11.06 24.30 4.36
C ALA A 299 9.73 23.81 3.83
N PHE A 300 8.69 24.63 3.96
CA PHE A 300 7.40 24.30 3.36
C PHE A 300 6.64 25.57 2.97
N GLY A 301 5.99 25.52 1.82
CA GLY A 301 5.16 26.63 1.34
C GLY A 301 4.60 26.36 -0.04
N ILE A 302 4.16 27.44 -0.69
CA ILE A 302 3.61 27.43 -2.04
C ILE A 302 4.53 28.26 -2.93
N ILE A 303 5.00 27.69 -4.02
CA ILE A 303 5.76 28.40 -5.05
C ILE A 303 4.87 28.67 -6.27
N ASP A 304 5.00 29.87 -6.86
CA ASP A 304 4.36 30.19 -8.12
C ASP A 304 5.34 29.90 -9.28
N ILE A 305 4.93 29.00 -10.16
CA ILE A 305 5.68 28.67 -11.38
C ILE A 305 4.78 28.98 -12.59
N GLU A 306 5.07 30.08 -13.27
CA GLU A 306 4.31 30.52 -14.44
C GLU A 306 2.78 30.62 -14.18
N GLY A 307 2.39 31.19 -13.03
CA GLY A 307 1.01 31.34 -12.59
C GLY A 307 0.37 30.11 -11.96
N LYS A 308 1.12 29.02 -11.77
CA LYS A 308 0.65 27.79 -11.14
C LYS A 308 1.23 27.67 -9.73
N LYS A 309 0.33 27.64 -8.74
CA LYS A 309 0.69 27.51 -7.33
C LYS A 309 0.92 26.05 -6.97
N ILE A 310 2.15 25.69 -6.64
CA ILE A 310 2.58 24.32 -6.36
C ILE A 310 3.15 24.25 -4.95
N PRO A 311 2.69 23.31 -4.08
CA PRO A 311 3.32 23.06 -2.79
C PRO A 311 4.79 22.64 -2.97
N LEU A 312 5.68 23.15 -2.09
CA LEU A 312 7.09 22.77 -2.06
C LEU A 312 7.45 22.31 -0.64
N LEU A 313 8.10 21.16 -0.55
CA LEU A 313 8.68 20.58 0.65
C LEU A 313 10.19 20.51 0.49
N GLY A 314 10.90 21.35 1.21
CA GLY A 314 12.36 21.31 1.29
C GLY A 314 12.82 20.42 2.44
N VAL A 315 13.60 19.39 2.13
CA VAL A 315 14.18 18.47 3.11
C VAL A 315 15.69 18.69 3.23
N PRO A 316 16.33 18.30 4.35
CA PRO A 316 17.78 18.49 4.54
C PRO A 316 18.63 17.79 3.50
N GLY A 317 19.85 18.29 3.26
CA GLY A 317 20.85 17.68 2.37
C GLY A 317 21.42 16.35 2.88
N ASN A 318 21.51 16.16 4.21
CA ASN A 318 21.97 14.87 4.78
C ASN A 318 20.98 13.74 4.45
N PRO A 319 21.43 12.62 3.87
CA PRO A 319 20.54 11.60 3.30
C PRO A 319 19.57 10.96 4.29
N VAL A 320 20.01 10.62 5.50
CA VAL A 320 19.12 10.08 6.53
C VAL A 320 18.10 11.13 6.98
N SER A 321 18.49 12.39 7.09
CA SER A 321 17.57 13.47 7.41
C SER A 321 16.52 13.68 6.33
N ALA A 322 16.92 13.62 5.06
CA ALA A 322 16.02 13.73 3.91
C ALA A 322 14.98 12.61 3.91
N MET A 323 15.42 11.35 4.10
CA MET A 323 14.52 10.20 4.17
C MET A 323 13.53 10.32 5.32
N ILE A 324 14.01 10.62 6.54
CA ILE A 324 13.14 10.73 7.72
C ILE A 324 12.18 11.92 7.60
N ALA A 325 12.62 13.08 7.07
CA ALA A 325 11.71 14.19 6.80
C ALA A 325 10.63 13.82 5.79
N PHE A 326 11.01 13.16 4.69
CA PHE A 326 10.04 12.70 3.69
C PHE A 326 9.07 11.66 4.27
N GLU A 327 9.55 10.75 5.10
CA GLU A 327 8.74 9.77 5.82
C GLU A 327 7.70 10.44 6.75
N LYS A 328 8.10 11.49 7.45
CA LYS A 328 7.24 12.18 8.42
C LYS A 328 6.28 13.19 7.80
N PHE A 329 6.55 13.68 6.59
CA PHE A 329 5.78 14.74 5.96
C PHE A 329 5.33 14.40 4.53
N GLY A 330 6.26 14.01 3.65
CA GLY A 330 5.96 13.73 2.25
C GLY A 330 5.03 12.54 2.04
N ARG A 331 5.25 11.45 2.79
CA ARG A 331 4.38 10.27 2.75
C ARG A 331 2.92 10.62 3.05
N TYR A 332 2.69 11.39 4.09
CA TYR A 332 1.32 11.80 4.50
C TYR A 332 0.65 12.70 3.44
N ALA A 333 1.43 13.58 2.80
CA ALA A 333 0.92 14.40 1.69
C ALA A 333 0.50 13.54 0.50
N ILE A 334 1.30 12.52 0.14
CA ILE A 334 0.98 11.56 -0.92
C ILE A 334 -0.30 10.78 -0.57
N ASP A 335 -0.43 10.27 0.67
CA ASP A 335 -1.62 9.52 1.09
C ASP A 335 -2.88 10.42 1.00
N LYS A 336 -2.79 11.67 1.44
CA LYS A 336 -3.91 12.63 1.36
C LYS A 336 -4.30 12.93 -0.09
N MET A 337 -3.33 13.18 -0.97
CA MET A 337 -3.57 13.43 -2.39
C MET A 337 -4.21 12.23 -3.09
N LYS A 338 -3.85 11.01 -2.70
CA LYS A 338 -4.46 9.75 -3.20
C LYS A 338 -5.85 9.48 -2.64
N GLY A 339 -6.36 10.32 -1.73
CA GLY A 339 -7.64 10.09 -1.05
C GLY A 339 -7.60 8.92 -0.06
N LYS A 340 -6.42 8.49 0.37
CA LYS A 340 -6.26 7.54 1.47
C LYS A 340 -6.54 8.21 2.81
N GLU A 341 -7.04 7.44 3.76
CA GLU A 341 -7.02 7.86 5.15
C GLU A 341 -5.57 8.04 5.62
N VAL A 342 -5.27 9.22 6.14
CA VAL A 342 -3.94 9.55 6.64
C VAL A 342 -3.73 8.88 7.99
N ARG A 343 -2.92 7.81 8.02
CA ARG A 343 -2.65 7.03 9.23
C ARG A 343 -1.18 7.09 9.63
N ASN A 344 -0.92 7.12 10.93
CA ASN A 344 0.41 6.89 11.46
C ASN A 344 0.86 5.46 11.14
N ARG A 345 2.17 5.27 11.07
CA ARG A 345 2.72 3.91 11.01
C ARG A 345 2.43 3.18 12.30
N PRO A 346 2.31 1.85 12.26
CA PRO A 346 2.17 1.05 13.48
C PRO A 346 3.36 1.26 14.43
N ILE A 347 3.04 1.39 15.70
CA ILE A 347 4.03 1.48 16.78
C ILE A 347 3.95 0.18 17.57
N ILE A 348 5.11 -0.44 17.78
CA ILE A 348 5.26 -1.62 18.63
C ILE A 348 6.15 -1.30 19.81
N LYS A 349 6.02 -2.07 20.89
CA LYS A 349 6.93 -1.99 22.05
C LYS A 349 8.01 -3.06 21.93
N ALA A 350 9.27 -2.64 22.02
CA ALA A 350 10.41 -3.54 21.99
C ALA A 350 11.32 -3.30 23.20
N ILE A 351 12.10 -4.30 23.59
CA ILE A 351 13.12 -4.18 24.64
C ILE A 351 14.43 -3.75 23.98
N LEU A 352 15.06 -2.71 24.50
CA LEU A 352 16.34 -2.23 24.00
C LEU A 352 17.48 -3.19 24.38
N ASP A 353 18.31 -3.51 23.39
CA ASP A 353 19.56 -4.25 23.59
C ASP A 353 20.73 -3.34 24.02
N SER A 354 20.69 -2.06 23.70
CA SER A 354 21.66 -1.05 24.10
C SER A 354 21.00 0.33 24.26
N ASP A 355 21.66 1.24 24.97
CA ASP A 355 21.12 2.55 25.32
C ASP A 355 20.81 3.42 24.09
N ILE A 356 19.69 4.15 24.13
CA ILE A 356 19.41 5.27 23.23
C ILE A 356 19.65 6.56 24.00
N ILE A 357 20.59 7.38 23.54
CA ILE A 357 21.01 8.60 24.21
C ILE A 357 20.52 9.82 23.42
N ASN A 358 19.80 10.73 24.10
CA ASN A 358 19.23 11.94 23.55
C ASN A 358 19.71 13.19 24.30
N HIS A 359 20.83 13.75 23.85
CA HIS A 359 21.47 14.88 24.56
C HIS A 359 20.91 16.26 24.22
N ASP A 360 20.13 16.40 23.16
CA ASP A 360 19.75 17.71 22.65
C ASP A 360 18.29 18.15 22.90
N GLY A 361 17.52 17.30 23.59
CA GLY A 361 16.15 17.63 24.01
C GLY A 361 15.13 17.73 22.89
N ARG A 362 15.40 17.16 21.70
CA ARG A 362 14.44 16.98 20.63
C ARG A 362 13.95 15.54 20.61
N ARG A 363 12.74 15.29 20.03
CA ARG A 363 12.29 13.91 19.79
C ARG A 363 13.27 13.21 18.86
N LEU A 364 13.91 12.14 19.36
CA LEU A 364 14.89 11.36 18.60
C LEU A 364 14.20 10.17 17.94
N TYR A 365 14.42 10.02 16.64
CA TYR A 365 14.10 8.85 15.83
C TYR A 365 15.38 8.04 15.59
N ALA A 366 15.72 7.18 16.55
CA ALA A 366 16.90 6.32 16.46
C ALA A 366 16.64 5.18 15.48
N ARG A 367 17.54 4.94 14.52
CA ARG A 367 17.45 3.77 13.64
C ARG A 367 17.70 2.52 14.47
N VAL A 368 16.75 1.58 14.42
CA VAL A 368 16.83 0.32 15.14
C VAL A 368 16.53 -0.85 14.22
N LYS A 369 17.17 -1.99 14.48
CA LYS A 369 16.78 -3.28 13.93
C LYS A 369 15.94 -4.01 14.95
N VAL A 370 14.71 -4.34 14.59
CA VAL A 370 13.76 -5.06 15.43
C VAL A 370 13.61 -6.49 14.95
N PHE A 371 13.60 -7.42 15.87
CA PHE A 371 13.34 -8.83 15.64
C PHE A 371 12.76 -9.50 16.90
N VAL A 372 12.21 -10.71 16.73
CA VAL A 372 11.83 -11.57 17.88
C VAL A 372 13.00 -12.47 18.23
N ASP A 373 13.46 -12.38 19.46
CA ASP A 373 14.48 -13.31 19.97
C ASP A 373 13.89 -14.72 20.11
N LYS A 374 14.50 -15.69 19.44
CA LYS A 374 13.99 -17.06 19.35
C LYS A 374 13.93 -17.79 20.69
N ASN A 375 14.81 -17.42 21.63
CA ASN A 375 14.92 -18.08 22.94
C ASN A 375 13.93 -17.47 23.94
N SER A 376 13.96 -16.14 24.10
CA SER A 376 13.11 -15.44 25.07
C SER A 376 11.70 -15.14 24.55
N LYS A 377 11.46 -15.28 23.24
CA LYS A 377 10.23 -14.88 22.54
C LYS A 377 9.89 -13.39 22.70
N LYS A 378 10.85 -12.57 23.09
CA LYS A 378 10.65 -11.13 23.27
C LYS A 378 11.00 -10.36 22.01
N THR A 379 10.27 -9.27 21.76
CA THR A 379 10.61 -8.30 20.72
C THR A 379 11.78 -7.45 21.19
N ILE A 380 12.89 -7.50 20.45
CA ILE A 380 14.14 -6.79 20.76
C ILE A 380 14.36 -5.70 19.72
N ALA A 381 14.81 -4.53 20.19
CA ALA A 381 15.26 -3.43 19.33
C ALA A 381 16.75 -3.18 19.56
N VAL A 382 17.54 -3.35 18.52
CA VAL A 382 18.98 -3.07 18.53
C VAL A 382 19.25 -1.75 17.82
N PRO A 383 19.67 -0.70 18.53
CA PRO A 383 20.06 0.56 17.87
C PRO A 383 21.24 0.34 16.93
N ILE A 384 21.13 0.85 15.70
CA ILE A 384 22.26 0.85 14.74
C ILE A 384 23.39 1.69 15.33
N THR A 385 24.61 1.17 15.28
CA THR A 385 25.77 1.76 15.96
C THR A 385 26.03 3.21 15.57
N ASN A 386 25.95 3.54 14.28
CA ASN A 386 26.17 4.90 13.81
C ASN A 386 24.84 5.63 13.50
N GLN A 387 24.47 6.53 14.40
CA GLN A 387 23.25 7.34 14.32
C GLN A 387 23.46 8.69 13.61
N SER A 388 24.60 8.91 12.91
CA SER A 388 24.84 10.13 12.15
C SER A 388 23.86 10.29 10.98
N SER A 389 23.42 11.51 10.71
CA SER A 389 22.49 11.81 9.63
C SER A 389 23.07 11.66 8.21
N GLY A 390 24.40 11.56 8.09
CA GLY A 390 25.10 11.30 6.83
C GLY A 390 25.31 9.82 6.51
N VAL A 391 25.01 8.89 7.44
CA VAL A 391 25.31 7.46 7.29
C VAL A 391 24.10 6.73 6.74
N LEU A 392 23.97 6.69 5.41
CA LEU A 392 22.83 6.11 4.72
C LEU A 392 22.67 4.59 4.98
N THR A 393 23.78 3.86 5.18
CA THR A 393 23.77 2.44 5.52
C THR A 393 22.95 2.14 6.77
N SER A 394 22.89 3.08 7.73
CA SER A 394 22.07 2.93 8.92
C SER A 394 20.56 2.82 8.64
N MET A 395 20.07 3.39 7.52
CA MET A 395 18.69 3.23 7.07
C MET A 395 18.47 1.88 6.39
N HIS A 396 19.48 1.35 5.69
CA HIS A 396 19.41 0.05 5.06
C HIS A 396 19.38 -1.09 6.09
N GLU A 397 20.14 -0.94 7.18
CA GLU A 397 20.22 -1.96 8.23
C GLU A 397 19.01 -1.96 9.18
N ALA A 398 18.36 -0.79 9.34
CA ALA A 398 17.22 -0.62 10.22
C ALA A 398 15.89 -1.03 9.55
N ASN A 399 14.91 -1.40 10.38
CA ASN A 399 13.53 -1.64 9.95
C ASN A 399 12.51 -0.81 10.75
N GLY A 400 12.97 -0.02 11.75
CA GLY A 400 12.13 0.83 12.56
C GLY A 400 12.89 2.02 13.17
N PHE A 401 12.10 2.97 13.70
CA PHE A 401 12.60 4.10 14.47
C PHE A 401 12.26 3.91 15.95
N GLY A 402 13.25 3.69 16.81
CA GLY A 402 13.09 3.79 18.26
C GLY A 402 12.85 5.24 18.63
N ILE A 403 11.72 5.53 19.26
CA ILE A 403 11.30 6.90 19.60
C ILE A 403 11.77 7.23 21.01
N CYS A 404 12.69 8.17 21.13
CA CYS A 404 13.03 8.77 22.42
C CYS A 404 12.38 10.17 22.50
N PRO A 405 11.43 10.38 23.43
CA PRO A 405 10.79 11.66 23.65
C PRO A 405 11.78 12.78 23.97
N SER A 406 11.37 14.03 23.72
CA SER A 406 12.24 15.21 23.89
C SER A 406 12.63 15.49 25.34
N ASP A 407 11.84 15.05 26.31
CA ASP A 407 12.03 15.21 27.75
C ASP A 407 12.85 14.06 28.40
N ILE A 408 13.17 13.02 27.62
CA ILE A 408 13.98 11.86 28.05
C ILE A 408 15.39 11.99 27.50
N ASP A 409 16.39 12.04 28.38
CA ASP A 409 17.80 12.10 27.98
C ASP A 409 18.40 10.74 27.60
N ILE A 410 17.86 9.64 28.15
CA ILE A 410 18.34 8.28 27.89
C ILE A 410 17.22 7.26 28.10
N ILE A 411 17.10 6.31 27.20
CA ILE A 411 16.37 5.05 27.41
C ILE A 411 17.43 3.97 27.55
N LYS A 412 17.48 3.29 28.69
CA LYS A 412 18.54 2.33 29.00
C LYS A 412 18.29 0.97 28.39
N ARG A 413 19.36 0.21 28.20
CA ARG A 413 19.31 -1.22 27.90
C ARG A 413 18.37 -1.96 28.85
N GLY A 414 17.51 -2.81 28.30
CA GLY A 414 16.51 -3.58 29.05
C GLY A 414 15.18 -2.85 29.24
N GLU A 415 15.11 -1.53 29.01
CA GLU A 415 13.86 -0.78 29.04
C GLU A 415 13.05 -0.96 27.77
N LYS A 416 11.73 -0.73 27.85
CA LYS A 416 10.84 -0.75 26.68
C LYS A 416 10.93 0.58 25.93
N VAL A 417 11.00 0.49 24.60
CA VAL A 417 10.96 1.62 23.68
C VAL A 417 9.81 1.46 22.71
N ASP A 418 9.15 2.55 22.39
CA ASP A 418 8.19 2.60 21.28
C ASP A 418 8.95 2.65 19.96
N VAL A 419 8.65 1.71 19.05
CA VAL A 419 9.29 1.63 17.74
C VAL A 419 8.25 1.81 16.65
N GLU A 420 8.42 2.87 15.87
CA GLU A 420 7.64 3.07 14.63
C GLU A 420 8.29 2.26 13.51
N MET A 421 7.58 1.26 13.01
CA MET A 421 8.07 0.36 11.96
C MET A 421 7.89 0.98 10.58
N PHE A 422 8.95 1.08 9.79
CA PHE A 422 8.88 1.55 8.40
C PHE A 422 9.04 0.43 7.36
N THR A 423 9.57 -0.73 7.76
CA THR A 423 9.60 -1.94 6.94
C THR A 423 8.97 -3.09 7.71
N TRP A 424 8.08 -3.84 7.04
CA TRP A 424 7.47 -5.07 7.54
C TRP A 424 7.91 -6.21 6.60
N ASN A 425 8.74 -7.10 7.10
CA ASN A 425 9.13 -8.35 6.46
C ASN A 425 8.50 -9.54 7.21
N ASP A 426 8.59 -10.73 6.63
CA ASP A 426 7.95 -11.94 7.18
C ASP A 426 8.45 -12.28 8.60
N GLU A 427 9.69 -11.89 8.95
CA GLU A 427 10.24 -12.05 10.31
C GLU A 427 9.46 -11.26 11.37
N ILE A 428 8.75 -10.19 10.96
CA ILE A 428 7.98 -9.32 11.85
C ILE A 428 6.57 -9.87 12.10
N SER A 429 6.06 -10.77 11.26
CA SER A 429 4.77 -11.44 11.50
C SER A 429 4.77 -12.19 12.83
N GLU A 430 5.92 -12.70 13.28
CA GLU A 430 6.10 -13.28 14.60
C GLU A 430 5.90 -12.27 15.75
N ILE A 431 6.17 -10.98 15.52
CA ILE A 431 5.98 -9.91 16.52
C ILE A 431 4.50 -9.69 16.85
N LEU A 432 3.63 -9.80 15.85
CA LEU A 432 2.18 -9.59 16.02
C LEU A 432 1.51 -10.75 16.74
N ASN A 433 2.09 -11.94 16.70
CA ASN A 433 1.57 -13.13 17.37
C ASN A 433 1.98 -13.21 18.84
N ASN A 434 3.02 -12.49 19.26
CA ASN A 434 3.43 -12.35 20.66
C ASN A 434 2.72 -11.15 21.31
N LYS A 435 1.39 -11.27 21.45
CA LYS A 435 0.61 -10.35 22.30
C LYS A 435 0.77 -10.80 23.76
N ASP A 436 1.69 -10.17 24.49
CA ASP A 436 1.73 -10.09 25.96
C ASP A 436 1.92 -8.64 26.42
#